data_4f5db7f3aeffaf8dfcfc8612d98e603d
#
_entry.id   4f5db7f3aeffaf8dfcfc8612d98e603d
#
_cell.length_a   1.000
_cell.length_b   1.000
_cell.length_c   1.000
_cell.angle_alpha   90.00
_cell.angle_beta   90.00
_cell.angle_gamma   90.00
#
_symmetry.space_group_name_H-M   'P 1'
#
loop_
_entity.id
_entity.type
_entity.pdbx_description
1 polymer ?
#
loop_
_entity_poly.entity_id
_entity_poly.type
_entity_poly.pdbx_seq_one_letter_code
_entity_poly.pdbx_strand_id
1 'polypeptide(L)'
;MRKKRYILGGAGLLLGIAFSGAVTIAYLTRSVGEVRNVITAGSVKARLTEAHWDAEKALKVYPGQTLEKDPVVQNTGKNEANVFLEVRIPVENIFVVDEKTGKKTEKERRELFQFEADTGKWTLLSKEQDRNGQKYVYGYKKVLMPGESTAPLFS
;
A
#
# COMPACT_ATOMS: atom_id res chain seq x y z
N MET A 1 30.89 -37.98 -59.23
CA MET A 1 29.67 -37.11 -59.35
C MET A 1 28.82 -37.06 -58.06
N ARG A 2 28.84 -38.05 -57.15
CA ARG A 2 28.01 -38.02 -55.92
C ARG A 2 28.39 -36.91 -54.91
N LYS A 3 29.64 -36.54 -54.72
CA LYS A 3 30.09 -35.54 -53.75
C LYS A 3 29.60 -34.12 -54.03
N LYS A 4 29.45 -33.73 -55.31
CA LYS A 4 28.93 -32.37 -55.65
C LYS A 4 27.48 -32.19 -55.32
N ARG A 5 26.64 -33.23 -55.31
CA ARG A 5 25.21 -33.13 -55.00
C ARG A 5 24.97 -32.87 -53.49
N TYR A 6 25.81 -33.41 -52.61
CA TYR A 6 25.70 -33.17 -51.16
C TYR A 6 26.13 -31.74 -50.78
N ILE A 7 27.13 -31.20 -51.48
CA ILE A 7 27.59 -29.81 -51.24
C ILE A 7 26.49 -28.81 -51.63
N LEU A 8 25.80 -29.03 -52.77
CA LEU A 8 24.68 -28.18 -53.17
C LEU A 8 23.49 -28.27 -52.19
N GLY A 9 23.19 -29.50 -51.71
CA GLY A 9 22.11 -29.69 -50.74
C GLY A 9 22.41 -29.04 -49.38
N GLY A 10 23.66 -29.16 -48.91
CA GLY A 10 24.10 -28.54 -47.68
C GLY A 10 24.11 -26.99 -47.73
N ALA A 11 24.57 -26.45 -48.84
CA ALA A 11 24.57 -24.99 -49.05
C ALA A 11 23.13 -24.41 -49.11
N GLY A 12 22.21 -25.12 -49.77
CA GLY A 12 20.81 -24.74 -49.84
C GLY A 12 20.12 -24.75 -48.46
N LEU A 13 20.43 -25.75 -47.64
CA LEU A 13 19.87 -25.86 -46.30
C LEU A 13 20.41 -24.77 -45.36
N LEU A 14 21.71 -24.46 -45.42
CA LEU A 14 22.31 -23.38 -44.64
C LEU A 14 21.77 -22.00 -45.06
N LEU A 15 21.59 -21.76 -46.34
CA LEU A 15 20.96 -20.52 -46.83
C LEU A 15 19.50 -20.40 -46.40
N GLY A 16 18.76 -21.50 -46.41
CA GLY A 16 17.37 -21.51 -45.92
C GLY A 16 17.24 -21.17 -44.43
N ILE A 17 18.13 -21.73 -43.60
CA ILE A 17 18.15 -21.42 -42.14
C ILE A 17 18.57 -19.97 -41.90
N ALA A 18 19.58 -19.46 -42.60
CA ALA A 18 20.00 -18.06 -42.47
C ALA A 18 18.91 -17.08 -42.93
N PHE A 19 18.15 -17.39 -43.97
CA PHE A 19 17.08 -16.55 -44.46
C PHE A 19 15.88 -16.57 -43.53
N SER A 20 15.49 -17.71 -42.95
CA SER A 20 14.41 -17.82 -41.99
C SER A 20 14.75 -17.10 -40.66
N GLY A 21 16.02 -17.22 -40.21
CA GLY A 21 16.48 -16.49 -39.04
C GLY A 21 16.44 -14.97 -39.20
N ALA A 22 16.90 -14.47 -40.36
CA ALA A 22 16.88 -13.04 -40.67
C ALA A 22 15.45 -12.47 -40.77
N VAL A 23 14.52 -13.22 -41.38
CA VAL A 23 13.09 -12.81 -41.45
C VAL A 23 12.45 -12.81 -40.06
N THR A 24 12.77 -13.77 -39.20
CA THR A 24 12.25 -13.84 -37.83
C THR A 24 12.75 -12.65 -36.99
N ILE A 25 14.04 -12.32 -37.09
CA ILE A 25 14.61 -11.16 -36.39
C ILE A 25 14.00 -9.86 -36.92
N ALA A 26 13.86 -9.72 -38.26
CA ALA A 26 13.23 -8.53 -38.86
C ALA A 26 11.76 -8.42 -38.48
N TYR A 27 11.01 -9.49 -38.36
CA TYR A 27 9.63 -9.50 -37.90
C TYR A 27 9.52 -9.10 -36.43
N LEU A 28 10.36 -9.67 -35.57
CA LEU A 28 10.41 -9.29 -34.16
C LEU A 28 10.84 -7.82 -33.96
N THR A 29 11.79 -7.34 -34.76
CA THR A 29 12.23 -5.94 -34.70
C THR A 29 11.18 -4.97 -35.24
N ARG A 30 10.35 -5.41 -36.19
CA ARG A 30 9.30 -4.57 -36.81
C ARG A 30 7.99 -4.59 -36.01
N SER A 31 7.71 -5.65 -35.25
CA SER A 31 6.55 -5.73 -34.37
C SER A 31 6.74 -4.99 -33.05
N VAL A 32 7.99 -4.70 -32.66
CA VAL A 32 8.33 -3.70 -31.65
C VAL A 32 8.37 -2.34 -32.36
N GLY A 33 7.23 -1.90 -32.92
CA GLY A 33 7.02 -0.48 -33.09
C GLY A 33 7.32 0.15 -31.75
N GLU A 34 8.07 1.25 -31.71
CA GLU A 34 8.31 2.01 -30.50
C GLU A 34 6.96 2.30 -29.83
N VAL A 35 6.49 1.37 -29.01
CA VAL A 35 5.54 1.69 -27.98
C VAL A 35 6.36 2.53 -27.02
N ARG A 36 6.46 3.81 -27.29
CA ARG A 36 6.78 4.80 -26.29
C ARG A 36 5.66 4.72 -25.26
N ASN A 37 5.76 3.75 -24.37
CA ASN A 37 5.13 3.85 -23.07
C ASN A 37 5.85 5.01 -22.39
N VAL A 38 5.38 6.20 -22.66
CA VAL A 38 5.64 7.34 -21.80
C VAL A 38 4.87 7.01 -20.52
N ILE A 39 5.48 6.17 -19.68
CA ILE A 39 5.07 6.07 -18.30
C ILE A 39 5.48 7.44 -17.73
N THR A 40 4.56 8.37 -17.83
CA THR A 40 4.64 9.59 -17.04
C THR A 40 4.44 9.09 -15.61
N ALA A 41 5.53 8.81 -14.91
CA ALA A 41 5.47 8.49 -13.50
C ALA A 41 4.87 9.72 -12.82
N GLY A 42 3.57 9.65 -12.59
CA GLY A 42 2.84 10.67 -11.87
C GLY A 42 3.44 10.76 -10.47
N SER A 43 3.59 11.96 -9.96
CA SER A 43 4.06 12.17 -8.59
C SER A 43 2.88 11.92 -7.65
N VAL A 44 2.85 10.75 -7.01
CA VAL A 44 1.97 10.50 -5.88
C VAL A 44 2.72 10.95 -4.62
N LYS A 45 2.18 11.94 -3.93
CA LYS A 45 2.71 12.46 -2.67
C LYS A 45 1.56 12.67 -1.70
N ALA A 46 1.79 12.36 -0.44
CA ALA A 46 0.81 12.57 0.61
C ALA A 46 1.44 13.30 1.79
N ARG A 47 0.62 14.04 2.51
CA ARG A 47 0.95 14.65 3.80
C ARG A 47 -0.08 14.19 4.82
N LEU A 48 0.39 13.63 5.94
CA LEU A 48 -0.44 13.35 7.11
C LEU A 48 -0.38 14.56 8.04
N THR A 49 -1.53 15.00 8.53
CA THR A 49 -1.68 16.06 9.52
C THR A 49 -2.63 15.62 10.63
N GLU A 50 -2.39 16.12 11.83
CA GLU A 50 -3.18 15.86 13.03
C GLU A 50 -3.27 17.21 13.77
N ALA A 51 -4.30 17.99 13.44
CA ALA A 51 -4.39 19.40 13.88
C ALA A 51 -4.60 19.54 15.38
N HIS A 52 -5.30 18.60 16.01
CA HIS A 52 -5.62 18.61 17.44
C HIS A 52 -4.68 17.72 18.29
N TRP A 53 -3.65 17.12 17.67
CA TRP A 53 -2.69 16.30 18.39
C TRP A 53 -1.74 17.14 19.24
N ASP A 54 -1.75 16.88 20.55
CA ASP A 54 -0.85 17.50 21.52
C ASP A 54 0.19 16.46 21.99
N ALA A 55 1.41 16.59 21.46
CA ALA A 55 2.50 15.66 21.76
C ALA A 55 2.95 15.73 23.24
N GLU A 56 2.81 16.87 23.91
CA GLU A 56 3.19 17.01 25.32
C GLU A 56 2.19 16.32 26.24
N LYS A 57 0.88 16.41 25.95
CA LYS A 57 -0.15 15.64 26.64
C LYS A 57 0.02 14.14 26.43
N ALA A 58 0.45 13.72 25.23
CA ALA A 58 0.68 12.31 24.92
C ALA A 58 1.81 11.67 25.72
N LEU A 59 2.76 12.43 26.25
CA LEU A 59 3.83 11.92 27.11
C LEU A 59 3.36 11.61 28.54
N LYS A 60 2.18 12.05 28.93
CA LYS A 60 1.65 11.94 30.30
C LYS A 60 0.28 11.26 30.32
N VAL A 61 0.10 10.24 29.49
CA VAL A 61 -1.17 9.50 29.41
C VAL A 61 -1.37 8.62 30.63
N TYR A 62 -2.56 8.66 31.18
CA TYR A 62 -3.02 7.78 32.27
C TYR A 62 -4.29 7.01 31.87
N PRO A 63 -4.56 5.86 32.51
CA PRO A 63 -5.74 5.05 32.19
C PRO A 63 -7.05 5.85 32.29
N GLY A 64 -7.95 5.67 31.32
CA GLY A 64 -9.24 6.38 31.25
C GLY A 64 -9.18 7.77 30.62
N GLN A 65 -8.00 8.25 30.21
CA GLN A 65 -7.86 9.53 29.55
C GLN A 65 -8.28 9.45 28.07
N THR A 66 -9.03 10.45 27.61
CA THR A 66 -9.29 10.68 26.19
C THR A 66 -8.26 11.65 25.63
N LEU A 67 -7.72 11.33 24.46
CA LEU A 67 -6.81 12.18 23.70
C LEU A 67 -7.45 12.52 22.36
N GLU A 68 -7.41 13.79 21.99
CA GLU A 68 -7.84 14.22 20.66
C GLU A 68 -6.77 13.89 19.63
N LYS A 69 -7.16 13.20 18.57
CA LYS A 69 -6.28 12.82 17.48
C LYS A 69 -7.08 12.65 16.19
N ASP A 70 -6.82 13.51 15.23
CA ASP A 70 -7.60 13.65 14.01
C ASP A 70 -6.72 13.46 12.75
N PRO A 71 -6.30 12.24 12.43
CA PRO A 71 -5.43 12.00 11.29
C PRO A 71 -6.15 12.29 9.96
N VAL A 72 -5.61 13.25 9.22
CA VAL A 72 -6.07 13.68 7.90
C VAL A 72 -4.93 13.51 6.89
N VAL A 73 -5.22 12.92 5.74
CA VAL A 73 -4.26 12.75 4.66
C VAL A 73 -4.61 13.67 3.50
N GLN A 74 -3.66 14.52 3.10
CA GLN A 74 -3.78 15.37 1.92
C GLN A 74 -3.00 14.78 0.76
N ASN A 75 -3.60 14.73 -0.42
CA ASN A 75 -2.90 14.44 -1.66
C ASN A 75 -2.13 15.68 -2.13
N THR A 76 -0.81 15.70 -1.91
CA THR A 76 0.08 16.77 -2.36
C THR A 76 0.78 16.45 -3.69
N GLY A 77 0.39 15.36 -4.34
CA GLY A 77 0.86 14.95 -5.66
C GLY A 77 0.18 15.69 -6.80
N LYS A 78 0.48 15.25 -8.02
CA LYS A 78 -0.11 15.78 -9.25
C LYS A 78 -1.19 14.89 -9.85
N ASN A 79 -1.33 13.67 -9.34
CA ASN A 79 -2.28 12.67 -9.82
C ASN A 79 -3.31 12.36 -8.75
N GLU A 80 -4.46 11.86 -9.15
CA GLU A 80 -5.43 11.25 -8.24
C GLU A 80 -4.80 10.07 -7.47
N ALA A 81 -5.25 9.83 -6.25
CA ALA A 81 -4.72 8.80 -5.39
C ALA A 81 -5.79 8.13 -4.52
N ASN A 82 -5.67 6.81 -4.37
CA ASN A 82 -6.35 6.08 -3.31
C ASN A 82 -5.54 6.21 -2.03
N VAL A 83 -6.20 6.44 -0.92
CA VAL A 83 -5.56 6.62 0.38
C VAL A 83 -5.82 5.42 1.27
N PHE A 84 -4.75 4.91 1.85
CA PHE A 84 -4.77 3.88 2.88
C PHE A 84 -4.06 4.42 4.12
N LEU A 85 -4.64 4.19 5.28
CA LEU A 85 -4.09 4.62 6.56
C LEU A 85 -3.91 3.41 7.47
N GLU A 86 -2.69 3.23 7.98
CA GLU A 86 -2.36 2.21 8.96
C GLU A 86 -2.36 2.81 10.36
N VAL A 87 -3.11 2.18 11.27
CA VAL A 87 -3.13 2.52 12.69
C VAL A 87 -2.53 1.35 13.46
N ARG A 88 -1.55 1.61 14.31
CA ARG A 88 -0.96 0.63 15.22
C ARG A 88 -1.28 0.97 16.66
N ILE A 89 -1.89 0.03 17.35
CA ILE A 89 -2.21 0.13 18.78
C ILE A 89 -1.31 -0.83 19.54
N PRO A 90 -0.51 -0.36 20.51
CA PRO A 90 0.27 -1.23 21.37
C PRO A 90 -0.64 -2.20 22.14
N VAL A 91 -0.18 -3.45 22.29
CA VAL A 91 -0.89 -4.51 23.03
C VAL A 91 0.02 -5.00 24.14
N GLU A 92 -0.49 -4.93 25.38
CA GLU A 92 0.26 -5.34 26.56
C GLU A 92 -0.55 -6.29 27.45
N ASN A 93 0.16 -7.04 28.29
CA ASN A 93 -0.46 -7.87 29.31
C ASN A 93 -0.85 -7.02 30.52
N ILE A 94 -2.09 -6.60 30.56
CA ILE A 94 -2.64 -5.74 31.61
C ILE A 94 -3.83 -6.40 32.30
N PHE A 95 -4.10 -5.97 33.52
CA PHE A 95 -5.39 -6.18 34.16
C PHE A 95 -6.20 -4.88 34.07
N VAL A 96 -7.50 -5.04 33.95
CA VAL A 96 -8.44 -3.91 33.97
C VAL A 96 -9.16 -3.93 35.31
N VAL A 97 -9.42 -2.74 35.85
CA VAL A 97 -10.24 -2.56 37.05
C VAL A 97 -11.63 -2.16 36.56
N ASP A 98 -12.63 -2.93 36.94
CA ASP A 98 -14.02 -2.57 36.70
C ASP A 98 -14.38 -1.36 37.57
N GLU A 99 -14.79 -0.28 36.93
CA GLU A 99 -15.06 1.00 37.60
C GLU A 99 -16.20 0.91 38.62
N LYS A 100 -17.19 0.02 38.41
CA LYS A 100 -18.37 -0.11 39.27
C LYS A 100 -18.10 -1.00 40.48
N THR A 101 -17.32 -2.06 40.30
CA THR A 101 -17.12 -3.08 41.33
C THR A 101 -15.74 -3.01 41.98
N GLY A 102 -14.78 -2.26 41.39
CA GLY A 102 -13.39 -2.22 41.83
C GLY A 102 -12.61 -3.54 41.64
N LYS A 103 -13.24 -4.55 41.03
CA LYS A 103 -12.60 -5.85 40.81
C LYS A 103 -11.58 -5.78 39.67
N LYS A 104 -10.41 -6.41 39.90
CA LYS A 104 -9.39 -6.58 38.87
C LYS A 104 -9.70 -7.82 38.05
N THR A 105 -9.51 -7.73 36.71
CA THR A 105 -9.53 -8.91 35.84
C THR A 105 -8.22 -9.69 35.97
N GLU A 106 -8.18 -10.90 35.42
CA GLU A 106 -6.92 -11.59 35.14
C GLU A 106 -6.10 -10.80 34.11
N LYS A 107 -4.77 -10.97 34.15
CA LYS A 107 -3.88 -10.38 33.14
C LYS A 107 -4.13 -11.04 31.79
N GLU A 108 -4.45 -10.23 30.83
CA GLU A 108 -4.62 -10.67 29.44
C GLU A 108 -4.06 -9.63 28.46
N ARG A 109 -3.75 -10.09 27.24
CA ARG A 109 -3.28 -9.20 26.18
C ARG A 109 -4.44 -8.30 25.72
N ARG A 110 -4.27 -6.99 25.90
CA ARG A 110 -5.26 -5.99 25.51
C ARG A 110 -4.61 -4.82 24.77
N GLU A 111 -5.36 -4.25 23.88
CA GLU A 111 -5.01 -2.98 23.25
C GLU A 111 -5.01 -1.86 24.30
N LEU A 112 -3.93 -1.05 24.30
CA LEU A 112 -3.78 0.03 25.29
C LEU A 112 -4.66 1.26 24.97
N PHE A 113 -5.10 1.40 23.72
CA PHE A 113 -5.94 2.50 23.26
C PHE A 113 -7.12 1.96 22.49
N GLN A 114 -8.23 2.69 22.55
CA GLN A 114 -9.42 2.43 21.75
C GLN A 114 -9.73 3.68 20.93
N PHE A 115 -10.29 3.50 19.76
CA PHE A 115 -10.75 4.58 18.89
C PHE A 115 -11.98 4.12 18.10
N GLU A 116 -12.80 5.09 17.70
CA GLU A 116 -13.94 4.85 16.81
C GLU A 116 -13.64 5.46 15.44
N ALA A 117 -13.54 4.59 14.43
CA ALA A 117 -13.30 5.03 13.06
C ALA A 117 -14.59 5.57 12.42
N ASP A 118 -14.48 6.64 11.62
CA ASP A 118 -15.57 7.11 10.77
C ASP A 118 -15.84 6.11 9.63
N THR A 119 -16.69 5.13 9.92
CA THR A 119 -17.08 4.11 8.94
C THR A 119 -17.92 4.67 7.79
N GLY A 120 -18.41 5.89 7.87
CA GLY A 120 -19.08 6.61 6.78
C GLY A 120 -18.10 6.95 5.64
N LYS A 121 -16.86 7.29 5.98
CA LYS A 121 -15.81 7.74 5.06
C LYS A 121 -14.72 6.71 4.82
N TRP A 122 -14.49 5.81 5.77
CA TRP A 122 -13.43 4.82 5.75
C TRP A 122 -13.97 3.39 5.80
N THR A 123 -13.24 2.46 5.21
CA THR A 123 -13.53 1.02 5.25
C THR A 123 -12.37 0.29 5.90
N LEU A 124 -12.63 -0.51 6.92
CA LEU A 124 -11.63 -1.42 7.48
C LEU A 124 -11.30 -2.51 6.44
N LEU A 125 -10.05 -2.60 6.05
CA LEU A 125 -9.56 -3.57 5.06
C LEU A 125 -8.88 -4.75 5.72
N SER A 126 -8.10 -4.51 6.78
CA SER A 126 -7.45 -5.58 7.54
C SER A 126 -7.31 -5.21 9.01
N LYS A 127 -7.38 -6.24 9.86
CA LYS A 127 -7.07 -6.18 11.28
C LYS A 127 -6.17 -7.36 11.60
N GLU A 128 -4.93 -7.10 11.94
CA GLU A 128 -3.91 -8.11 12.21
C GLU A 128 -3.19 -7.81 13.51
N GLN A 129 -2.90 -8.85 14.28
CA GLN A 129 -2.10 -8.73 15.49
C GLN A 129 -0.71 -9.31 15.23
N ASP A 130 0.33 -8.56 15.55
CA ASP A 130 1.71 -8.99 15.49
C ASP A 130 2.39 -8.89 16.87
N ARG A 131 3.73 -9.03 16.92
CA ARG A 131 4.51 -8.91 18.16
C ARG A 131 4.52 -7.48 18.70
N ASN A 132 4.31 -6.48 17.85
CA ASN A 132 4.42 -5.06 18.18
C ASN A 132 3.06 -4.43 18.53
N GLY A 133 1.95 -5.15 18.32
CA GLY A 133 0.63 -4.66 18.66
C GLY A 133 -0.47 -5.09 17.68
N GLN A 134 -1.58 -4.39 17.72
CA GLN A 134 -2.69 -4.55 16.80
C GLN A 134 -2.56 -3.55 15.67
N LYS A 135 -2.57 -4.03 14.44
CA LYS A 135 -2.52 -3.24 13.21
C LYS A 135 -3.90 -3.21 12.55
N TYR A 136 -4.35 -2.04 12.22
CA TYR A 136 -5.55 -1.79 11.43
C TYR A 136 -5.17 -1.09 10.13
N VAL A 137 -5.74 -1.52 9.01
CA VAL A 137 -5.59 -0.82 7.73
C VAL A 137 -6.96 -0.37 7.27
N TYR A 138 -7.10 0.91 7.05
CA TYR A 138 -8.32 1.53 6.53
C TYR A 138 -8.08 2.08 5.14
N GLY A 139 -9.05 1.90 4.22
CA GLY A 139 -9.09 2.55 2.93
C GLY A 139 -10.12 3.68 2.92
N TYR A 140 -9.71 4.86 2.43
CA TYR A 140 -10.65 5.95 2.21
C TYR A 140 -11.57 5.64 1.04
N LYS A 141 -12.88 5.87 1.20
CA LYS A 141 -13.90 5.46 0.21
C LYS A 141 -13.89 6.29 -1.07
N LYS A 142 -13.26 7.46 -1.06
CA LYS A 142 -13.19 8.38 -2.20
C LYS A 142 -11.74 8.48 -2.70
N VAL A 143 -11.57 8.48 -4.02
CA VAL A 143 -10.29 8.84 -4.64
C VAL A 143 -10.05 10.32 -4.42
N LEU A 144 -8.85 10.69 -3.97
CA LEU A 144 -8.47 12.09 -3.76
C LEU A 144 -7.84 12.69 -5.02
N MET A 145 -8.41 13.78 -5.50
CA MET A 145 -7.76 14.60 -6.52
C MET A 145 -6.58 15.38 -5.93
N PRO A 146 -5.65 15.88 -6.76
CA PRO A 146 -4.57 16.76 -6.32
C PRO A 146 -5.09 17.92 -5.46
N GLY A 147 -4.48 18.09 -4.28
CA GLY A 147 -4.86 19.12 -3.29
C GLY A 147 -6.00 18.75 -2.35
N GLU A 148 -6.79 17.72 -2.64
CA GLU A 148 -7.86 17.27 -1.74
C GLU A 148 -7.31 16.58 -0.49
N SER A 149 -8.13 16.57 0.57
CA SER A 149 -7.84 15.88 1.83
C SER A 149 -8.93 14.88 2.18
N THR A 150 -8.58 13.86 2.94
CA THR A 150 -9.56 12.95 3.55
C THR A 150 -10.35 13.67 4.65
N ALA A 151 -11.48 13.09 5.05
CA ALA A 151 -11.98 13.30 6.40
C ALA A 151 -11.02 12.64 7.41
N PRO A 152 -11.02 13.08 8.69
CA PRO A 152 -10.29 12.35 9.75
C PRO A 152 -10.79 10.91 9.83
N LEU A 153 -9.87 9.99 10.18
CA LEU A 153 -10.26 8.60 10.41
C LEU A 153 -11.03 8.45 11.72
N PHE A 154 -10.65 9.22 12.73
CA PHE A 154 -11.29 9.33 14.06
C PHE A 154 -10.98 10.70 14.66
N SER A 155 -11.70 11.09 15.70
CA SER A 155 -11.52 12.36 16.43
C SER A 155 -11.80 12.17 17.93
#